data_e6c8b15ab99113ad139eb3de866756ae
#
_entry.id   e6c8b15ab99113ad139eb3de866756ae
#
_cell.length_a   1.000
_cell.length_b   1.000
_cell.length_c   1.000
_cell.angle_alpha   90.00
_cell.angle_beta   90.00
_cell.angle_gamma   90.00
#
_symmetry.space_group_name_H-M   'P 1'
#
loop_
_entity.id
_entity.type
_entity.pdbx_description
1 polymer ?
#
loop_
_entity_poly.entity_id
_entity_poly.type
_entity_poly.pdbx_seq_one_letter_code
_entity_poly.pdbx_strand_id
1 'polypeptide(L)'
;MKHAIASTEPGNGLDRILTVMRQLRDTQDGCPWDVEQTFETIAPYTIEEAYEVVDAIDRDDAVDLKEELGDLLLQVVFHAQMAEEAGLFSFDDVAQGIADK
;
A
#
# COMPACT_ATOMS: atom_id res chain seq x y z
N MET A 1 6.91 -6.80 -4.13
CA MET A 1 5.55 -7.26 -4.42
C MET A 1 5.15 -6.74 -5.78
N LYS A 2 5.13 -7.60 -6.75
CA LYS A 2 4.85 -7.23 -8.13
C LYS A 2 3.61 -7.98 -8.60
N HIS A 3 2.54 -7.26 -8.78
CA HIS A 3 1.28 -7.82 -9.26
C HIS A 3 0.90 -7.18 -10.58
N ALA A 4 0.34 -7.97 -11.46
CA ALA A 4 -0.28 -7.43 -12.66
C ALA A 4 -1.50 -6.64 -12.23
N ILE A 5 -1.40 -5.34 -12.28
CA ILE A 5 -2.48 -4.45 -11.91
C ILE A 5 -3.34 -4.26 -13.15
N ALA A 6 -4.48 -4.91 -13.16
CA ALA A 6 -5.36 -4.91 -14.31
C ALA A 6 -6.33 -3.74 -14.35
N SER A 7 -6.24 -2.81 -13.39
CA SER A 7 -7.17 -1.69 -13.36
C SER A 7 -6.85 -0.71 -14.47
N THR A 8 -7.78 -0.57 -15.40
CA THR A 8 -7.74 0.43 -16.46
C THR A 8 -8.71 1.57 -16.17
N GLU A 9 -9.24 1.60 -14.94
CA GLU A 9 -10.25 2.57 -14.55
C GLU A 9 -9.67 3.98 -14.58
N PRO A 10 -10.38 4.96 -15.15
CA PRO A 10 -9.97 6.34 -15.02
C PRO A 10 -10.09 6.79 -13.57
N GLY A 11 -9.18 7.61 -13.14
CA GLY A 11 -9.16 8.12 -11.76
C GLY A 11 -7.76 8.56 -11.41
N ASN A 12 -7.62 9.20 -10.26
CA ASN A 12 -6.30 9.57 -9.79
C ASN A 12 -5.57 8.33 -9.24
N GLY A 13 -4.26 8.46 -9.06
CA GLY A 13 -3.42 7.35 -8.61
C GLY A 13 -3.85 6.78 -7.26
N LEU A 14 -4.31 7.62 -6.35
CA LEU A 14 -4.76 7.17 -5.04
C LEU A 14 -6.00 6.28 -5.14
N ASP A 15 -7.01 6.72 -5.89
CA ASP A 15 -8.22 5.92 -6.08
C ASP A 15 -7.90 4.58 -6.73
N ARG A 16 -6.97 4.59 -7.68
CA ARG A 16 -6.55 3.38 -8.38
C ARG A 16 -5.89 2.38 -7.42
N ILE A 17 -4.95 2.83 -6.59
CA ILE A 17 -4.27 1.89 -5.69
C ILE A 17 -5.20 1.37 -4.61
N LEU A 18 -6.13 2.16 -4.12
CA LEU A 18 -7.14 1.69 -3.17
C LEU A 18 -8.02 0.61 -3.79
N THR A 19 -8.45 0.81 -5.04
CA THR A 19 -9.25 -0.17 -5.78
C THR A 19 -8.46 -1.46 -6.02
N VAL A 20 -7.20 -1.34 -6.45
CA VAL A 20 -6.33 -2.49 -6.69
C VAL A 20 -6.16 -3.31 -5.41
N MET A 21 -5.95 -2.64 -4.28
CA MET A 21 -5.75 -3.36 -3.01
C MET A 21 -7.02 -4.13 -2.61
N ARG A 22 -8.20 -3.54 -2.78
CA ARG A 22 -9.45 -4.25 -2.51
C ARG A 22 -9.57 -5.49 -3.38
N GLN A 23 -9.19 -5.39 -4.66
CA GLN A 23 -9.23 -6.52 -5.59
C GLN A 23 -8.24 -7.62 -5.19
N LEU A 24 -7.03 -7.24 -4.82
CA LEU A 24 -6.00 -8.19 -4.40
C LEU A 24 -6.39 -8.94 -3.12
N ARG A 25 -7.10 -8.28 -2.23
CA ARG A 25 -7.53 -8.86 -0.96
C ARG A 25 -8.88 -9.57 -1.02
N ASP A 26 -9.50 -9.65 -2.19
CA ASP A 26 -10.76 -10.36 -2.35
C ASP A 26 -10.54 -11.86 -2.07
N THR A 27 -11.36 -12.43 -1.19
CA THR A 27 -11.17 -13.81 -0.72
C THR A 27 -11.46 -14.86 -1.80
N GLN A 28 -12.16 -14.49 -2.86
CA GLN A 28 -12.50 -15.42 -3.94
C GLN A 28 -11.65 -15.20 -5.18
N ASP A 29 -11.48 -13.94 -5.60
CA ASP A 29 -10.84 -13.61 -6.87
C ASP A 29 -9.52 -12.85 -6.70
N GLY A 30 -9.07 -12.64 -5.48
CA GLY A 30 -7.86 -11.90 -5.20
C GLY A 30 -6.59 -12.73 -5.36
N CYS A 31 -5.47 -12.12 -4.99
CA CYS A 31 -4.18 -12.78 -4.99
C CYS A 31 -4.04 -13.65 -3.72
N PRO A 32 -3.83 -14.97 -3.84
CA PRO A 32 -3.73 -15.83 -2.66
C PRO A 32 -2.69 -15.38 -1.64
N TRP A 33 -1.54 -14.89 -2.12
CA TRP A 33 -0.49 -14.39 -1.22
C TRP A 33 -0.98 -13.17 -0.43
N ASP A 34 -1.61 -12.20 -1.12
CA ASP A 34 -2.10 -10.99 -0.47
C ASP A 34 -3.23 -11.28 0.51
N VAL A 35 -4.11 -12.21 0.17
CA VAL A 35 -5.24 -12.57 1.03
C VAL A 35 -4.79 -13.18 2.36
N GLU A 36 -3.67 -13.90 2.35
CA GLU A 36 -3.15 -14.57 3.55
C GLU A 36 -2.41 -13.64 4.52
N GLN A 37 -2.09 -12.43 4.09
CA GLN A 37 -1.27 -11.54 4.92
C GLN A 37 -2.04 -10.97 6.12
N THR A 38 -1.28 -10.66 7.17
CA THR A 38 -1.76 -10.01 8.38
C THR A 38 -0.90 -8.78 8.65
N PHE A 39 -1.28 -7.97 9.65
CA PHE A 39 -0.45 -6.82 10.06
C PHE A 39 0.98 -7.28 10.36
N GLU A 40 1.11 -8.39 11.07
CA GLU A 40 2.40 -8.92 11.51
C GLU A 40 3.26 -9.40 10.34
N THR A 41 2.64 -10.02 9.34
CA THR A 41 3.40 -10.55 8.20
C THR A 41 3.82 -9.43 7.24
N ILE A 42 3.09 -8.33 7.21
CA ILE A 42 3.44 -7.17 6.37
C ILE A 42 4.40 -6.19 7.07
N ALA A 43 4.39 -6.14 8.40
CA ALA A 43 5.24 -5.20 9.14
C ALA A 43 6.72 -5.22 8.73
N PRO A 44 7.38 -6.38 8.52
CA PRO A 44 8.78 -6.39 8.07
C PRO A 44 8.99 -5.69 6.71
N TYR A 45 8.04 -5.83 5.80
CA TYR A 45 8.11 -5.16 4.50
C TYR A 45 7.97 -3.64 4.64
N THR A 46 7.15 -3.18 5.58
CA THR A 46 6.99 -1.75 5.87
C THR A 46 8.31 -1.14 6.31
N ILE A 47 9.04 -1.81 7.19
CA ILE A 47 10.36 -1.36 7.65
C ILE A 47 11.35 -1.35 6.49
N GLU A 48 11.37 -2.43 5.70
CA GLU A 48 12.27 -2.57 4.56
C GLU A 48 12.04 -1.43 3.55
N GLU A 49 10.79 -1.12 3.23
CA GLU A 49 10.48 -0.05 2.28
C GLU A 49 10.87 1.32 2.81
N ALA A 50 10.77 1.57 4.11
CA ALA A 50 11.24 2.82 4.70
C ALA A 50 12.76 2.95 4.51
N TYR A 51 13.53 1.88 4.70
CA TYR A 51 14.97 1.89 4.44
C TYR A 51 15.29 2.12 2.97
N GLU A 52 14.51 1.55 2.06
CA GLU A 52 14.71 1.75 0.62
C GLU A 52 14.50 3.21 0.22
N VAL A 53 13.53 3.88 0.84
CA VAL A 53 13.32 5.33 0.65
C VAL A 53 14.57 6.09 1.08
N VAL A 54 15.10 5.80 2.26
CA VAL A 54 16.30 6.46 2.78
C VAL A 54 17.50 6.21 1.85
N ASP A 55 17.66 4.97 1.39
CA ASP A 55 18.74 4.61 0.47
C ASP A 55 18.66 5.41 -0.84
N ALA A 56 17.48 5.55 -1.42
CA ALA A 56 17.29 6.35 -2.63
C ALA A 56 17.67 7.82 -2.41
N ILE A 57 17.32 8.37 -1.25
CA ILE A 57 17.69 9.73 -0.86
C ILE A 57 19.23 9.85 -0.75
N ASP A 58 19.86 8.90 -0.08
CA ASP A 58 21.33 8.91 0.13
C ASP A 58 22.09 8.81 -1.19
N ARG A 59 21.54 8.11 -2.18
CA ARG A 59 22.12 7.99 -3.51
C ARG A 59 21.77 9.15 -4.44
N ASP A 60 20.98 10.09 -3.96
CA ASP A 60 20.48 11.22 -4.76
C ASP A 60 19.81 10.77 -6.05
N ASP A 61 19.01 9.73 -5.96
CA ASP A 61 18.31 9.11 -7.10
C ASP A 61 16.81 9.42 -7.02
N ALA A 62 16.40 10.50 -7.70
CA ALA A 62 15.01 10.95 -7.66
C ALA A 62 14.04 9.97 -8.35
N VAL A 63 14.52 9.27 -9.39
CA VAL A 63 13.69 8.30 -10.10
C VAL A 63 13.38 7.12 -9.19
N ASP A 64 14.40 6.61 -8.50
CA ASP A 64 14.22 5.50 -7.57
C ASP A 64 13.42 5.95 -6.34
N LEU A 65 13.65 7.16 -5.86
CA LEU A 65 12.89 7.70 -4.73
C LEU A 65 11.37 7.69 -5.02
N LYS A 66 10.98 8.07 -6.23
CA LYS A 66 9.57 8.03 -6.63
C LYS A 66 9.01 6.60 -6.54
N GLU A 67 9.77 5.61 -7.01
CA GLU A 67 9.34 4.22 -6.97
C GLU A 67 9.25 3.71 -5.52
N GLU A 68 10.24 4.02 -4.70
CA GLU A 68 10.26 3.57 -3.31
C GLU A 68 9.16 4.24 -2.47
N LEU A 69 8.85 5.49 -2.74
CA LEU A 69 7.71 6.15 -2.09
C LEU A 69 6.39 5.46 -2.46
N GLY A 70 6.27 5.01 -3.71
CA GLY A 70 5.11 4.21 -4.14
C GLY A 70 5.02 2.90 -3.38
N ASP A 71 6.14 2.19 -3.23
CA ASP A 71 6.18 0.93 -2.49
C ASP A 71 5.87 1.14 -1.01
N LEU A 72 6.32 2.26 -0.43
CA LEU A 72 5.98 2.59 0.96
C LEU A 72 4.49 2.91 1.09
N LEU A 73 3.94 3.67 0.15
CA LEU A 73 2.50 3.95 0.13
C LEU A 73 1.69 2.66 0.02
N LEU A 74 2.17 1.70 -0.78
CA LEU A 74 1.52 0.39 -0.89
C LEU A 74 1.40 -0.30 0.47
N GLN A 75 2.43 -0.20 1.31
CA GLN A 75 2.38 -0.77 2.66
C GLN A 75 1.30 -0.11 3.50
N VAL A 76 1.19 1.21 3.44
CA VAL A 76 0.14 1.95 4.16
C VAL A 76 -1.24 1.51 3.69
N VAL A 77 -1.44 1.43 2.38
CA VAL A 77 -2.72 1.02 1.78
C VAL A 77 -3.06 -0.43 2.17
N PHE A 78 -2.06 -1.30 2.19
CA PHE A 78 -2.24 -2.70 2.57
C PHE A 78 -2.74 -2.82 4.02
N HIS A 79 -2.06 -2.14 4.95
CA HIS A 79 -2.48 -2.13 6.35
C HIS A 79 -3.88 -1.54 6.52
N ALA A 80 -4.16 -0.44 5.82
CA ALA A 80 -5.46 0.21 5.92
C ALA A 80 -6.58 -0.69 5.39
N GLN A 81 -6.33 -1.45 4.33
CA GLN A 81 -7.32 -2.39 3.80
C GLN A 81 -7.59 -3.53 4.79
N MET A 82 -6.55 -4.07 5.41
CA MET A 82 -6.71 -5.10 6.44
C MET A 82 -7.48 -4.54 7.65
N ALA A 83 -7.21 -3.30 8.04
CA ALA A 83 -7.90 -2.65 9.14
C ALA A 83 -9.39 -2.44 8.82
N GLU A 84 -9.71 -2.06 7.59
CA GLU A 84 -11.10 -1.89 7.15
C GLU A 84 -11.85 -3.22 7.20
N GLU A 85 -11.22 -4.30 6.73
CA GLU A 85 -11.80 -5.64 6.78
C GLU A 85 -12.07 -6.08 8.21
N ALA A 86 -11.24 -5.68 9.15
CA ALA A 86 -11.37 -5.99 10.56
C ALA A 86 -12.33 -5.04 11.31
N GLY A 87 -12.89 -4.05 10.63
CA GLY A 87 -13.80 -3.08 11.23
C GLY A 87 -13.12 -2.07 12.13
N LEU A 88 -11.81 -1.82 11.95
CA LEU A 88 -11.04 -0.92 12.81
C LEU A 88 -11.04 0.53 12.30
N PHE A 89 -10.66 0.74 11.05
CA PHE A 89 -10.62 2.04 10.40
C PHE A 89 -10.40 1.87 8.89
N SER A 90 -10.61 2.94 8.14
CA SER A 90 -10.37 2.95 6.69
C SER A 90 -9.11 3.76 6.34
N PHE A 91 -8.67 3.66 5.09
CA PHE A 91 -7.59 4.52 4.60
C PHE A 91 -7.97 6.01 4.77
N ASP A 92 -9.22 6.37 4.48
CA ASP A 92 -9.66 7.76 4.62
C ASP A 92 -9.51 8.24 6.07
N ASP A 93 -9.79 7.39 7.04
CA ASP A 93 -9.58 7.74 8.46
C ASP A 93 -8.11 8.04 8.74
N VAL A 94 -7.19 7.26 8.16
CA VAL A 94 -5.75 7.51 8.29
C VAL A 94 -5.38 8.86 7.69
N ALA A 95 -5.86 9.13 6.48
CA ALA A 95 -5.58 10.38 5.77
C ALA A 95 -6.16 11.60 6.51
N GLN A 96 -7.41 11.53 6.94
CA GLN A 96 -8.04 12.60 7.69
C GLN A 96 -7.32 12.84 9.02
N GLY A 97 -6.93 11.77 9.71
CA GLY A 97 -6.22 11.88 10.97
C GLY A 97 -4.93 12.67 10.87
N ILE A 98 -4.14 12.43 9.83
CA ILE A 98 -2.88 13.18 9.64
C ILE A 98 -3.16 14.61 9.15
N ALA A 99 -4.16 14.80 8.32
CA ALA A 99 -4.51 16.12 7.81
C ALA A 99 -5.00 17.06 8.91
N ASP A 100 -5.66 16.51 9.93
CA ASP A 100 -6.25 17.29 11.03
C ASP A 100 -5.27 17.58 12.17
N LYS A 101 -4.04 17.11 12.09
CA LYS A 101 -3.04 17.37 13.14
C LYS A 101 -2.47 18.78 13.08
#